data_29bd4c871f194fc635d90596dd6199ac
#
_entry.id   29bd4c871f194fc635d90596dd6199ac
#
_cell.length_a   1.000
_cell.length_b   1.000
_cell.length_c   1.000
_cell.angle_alpha   90.00
_cell.angle_beta   90.00
_cell.angle_gamma   90.00
#
_symmetry.space_group_name_H-M   'P 1'
#
loop_
_entity.id
_entity.type
_entity.pdbx_description
1 polymer ?
#
loop_
_entity_poly.entity_id
_entity_poly.type
_entity_poly.pdbx_seq_one_letter_code
_entity_poly.pdbx_strand_id
1 'polypeptide(L)'
;HSLGEQVSDLRSFAFTNHLVEVSDTFESLPVEQAVDKVMQAVGGSGTDYGQTLLDIEAQLLEDIDRRTTVLILGDARNNRGQAQAQVMQLLYQRARRVIWLNPEPVSFWGLGDSEMKRYAPYCHIARECNSLAHLESTLDALLRTHSASA
;
A
#
# COMPACT_ATOMS: atom_id res chain seq x y z
N HIS A 1 -18.34 -0.10 -1.02
CA HIS A 1 -17.79 -0.31 -2.30
C HIS A 1 -17.27 -1.73 -2.52
N SER A 2 -16.96 -2.08 -3.76
CA SER A 2 -16.62 -3.46 -4.12
C SER A 2 -15.47 -4.05 -3.30
N LEU A 3 -14.45 -3.27 -2.95
CA LEU A 3 -13.35 -3.75 -2.14
C LEU A 3 -13.83 -4.16 -0.74
N GLY A 4 -14.62 -3.32 -0.10
CA GLY A 4 -15.17 -3.64 1.22
C GLY A 4 -16.15 -4.81 1.19
N GLU A 5 -16.79 -5.06 0.05
CA GLU A 5 -17.69 -6.19 -0.12
C GLU A 5 -16.97 -7.53 -0.22
N GLN A 6 -15.70 -7.51 -0.66
CA GLN A 6 -14.93 -8.73 -0.89
C GLN A 6 -14.06 -9.15 0.29
N VAL A 7 -13.90 -8.29 1.28
CA VAL A 7 -13.09 -8.58 2.47
C VAL A 7 -13.91 -8.29 3.71
N SER A 8 -13.69 -9.09 4.76
CA SER A 8 -14.48 -9.00 5.98
C SER A 8 -14.02 -7.91 6.95
N ASP A 9 -12.77 -7.46 6.82
CA ASP A 9 -12.19 -6.49 7.74
C ASP A 9 -11.15 -5.68 6.97
N LEU A 10 -11.53 -4.47 6.58
CA LEU A 10 -10.69 -3.59 5.78
C LEU A 10 -10.25 -2.39 6.60
N ARG A 11 -8.94 -2.17 6.68
CA ARG A 11 -8.38 -0.95 7.27
C ARG A 11 -7.60 -0.21 6.21
N SER A 12 -7.78 1.10 6.15
CA SER A 12 -7.15 1.96 5.16
C SER A 12 -6.31 3.03 5.84
N PHE A 13 -5.14 3.29 5.27
CA PHE A 13 -4.18 4.24 5.81
C PHE A 13 -3.68 5.16 4.70
N ALA A 14 -3.36 6.38 5.06
CA ALA A 14 -2.67 7.30 4.18
C ALA A 14 -1.34 7.69 4.82
N PHE A 15 -0.37 8.07 3.99
CA PHE A 15 0.93 8.45 4.51
C PHE A 15 1.62 9.47 3.62
N THR A 16 2.43 10.31 4.26
CA THR A 16 3.50 11.08 3.63
C THR A 16 4.74 10.87 4.49
N ASN A 17 4.84 11.55 5.62
CA ASN A 17 5.92 11.33 6.58
C ASN A 17 5.54 10.31 7.65
N HIS A 18 4.26 10.16 7.93
CA HIS A 18 3.74 9.25 8.95
C HIS A 18 2.48 8.57 8.45
N LEU A 19 2.17 7.46 9.11
CA LEU A 19 0.99 6.65 8.80
C LEU A 19 -0.21 7.20 9.57
N VAL A 20 -1.32 7.42 8.87
CA VAL A 20 -2.58 7.91 9.46
C VAL A 20 -3.71 6.99 9.00
N GLU A 21 -4.47 6.45 9.95
CA GLU A 21 -5.62 5.61 9.59
C GLU A 21 -6.76 6.47 9.08
N VAL A 22 -7.31 6.09 7.93
CA VAL A 22 -8.38 6.82 7.24
C VAL A 22 -9.56 5.92 6.90
N SER A 23 -9.70 4.81 7.60
CA SER A 23 -10.74 3.82 7.33
C SER A 23 -12.14 4.42 7.32
N ASP A 24 -12.46 5.25 8.31
CA ASP A 24 -13.77 5.89 8.40
C ASP A 24 -14.06 6.79 7.21
N THR A 25 -13.05 7.50 6.72
CA THR A 25 -13.20 8.40 5.58
C THR A 25 -13.59 7.61 4.33
N PHE A 26 -12.94 6.49 4.09
CA PHE A 26 -13.22 5.66 2.92
C PHE A 26 -14.53 4.89 3.03
N GLU A 27 -15.00 4.63 4.25
CA GLU A 27 -16.31 3.99 4.44
C GLU A 27 -17.46 4.96 4.26
N SER A 28 -17.29 6.22 4.63
CA SER A 28 -18.39 7.19 4.70
C SER A 28 -18.52 8.09 3.46
N LEU A 29 -17.52 8.13 2.58
CA LEU A 29 -17.50 9.02 1.41
C LEU A 29 -17.25 8.25 0.13
N PRO A 30 -17.77 8.74 -1.01
CA PRO A 30 -17.35 8.22 -2.31
C PRO A 30 -15.83 8.31 -2.45
N VAL A 31 -15.24 7.38 -3.21
CA VAL A 31 -13.78 7.26 -3.34
C VAL A 31 -13.12 8.58 -3.71
N GLU A 32 -13.66 9.30 -4.69
CA GLU A 32 -13.07 10.56 -5.15
C GLU A 32 -13.02 11.61 -4.03
N GLN A 33 -14.12 11.74 -3.28
CA GLN A 33 -14.18 12.70 -2.18
C GLN A 33 -13.29 12.27 -1.02
N ALA A 34 -13.22 10.97 -0.76
CA ALA A 34 -12.35 10.43 0.27
C ALA A 34 -10.88 10.70 -0.04
N VAL A 35 -10.47 10.49 -1.29
CA VAL A 35 -9.10 10.76 -1.73
C VAL A 35 -8.77 12.24 -1.56
N ASP A 36 -9.65 13.14 -2.00
CA ASP A 36 -9.43 14.57 -1.85
C ASP A 36 -9.27 14.97 -0.39
N LYS A 37 -10.13 14.45 0.47
CA LYS A 37 -10.07 14.77 1.90
C LYS A 37 -8.78 14.27 2.54
N VAL A 38 -8.35 13.06 2.19
CA VAL A 38 -7.12 12.49 2.68
C VAL A 38 -5.91 13.30 2.20
N MET A 39 -5.89 13.68 0.93
CA MET A 39 -4.79 14.48 0.38
C MET A 39 -4.68 15.84 1.06
N GLN A 40 -5.80 16.45 1.44
CA GLN A 40 -5.77 17.69 2.21
C GLN A 40 -5.17 17.49 3.60
N ALA A 41 -5.43 16.34 4.21
CA ALA A 41 -4.95 16.04 5.56
C ALA A 41 -3.46 15.69 5.61
N VAL A 42 -2.95 14.98 4.59
CA VAL A 42 -1.58 14.46 4.62
C VAL A 42 -0.67 15.09 3.57
N GLY A 43 -1.22 15.90 2.68
CA GLY A 43 -0.45 16.48 1.57
C GLY A 43 0.50 17.60 2.01
N GLY A 44 1.35 18.02 1.11
CA GLY A 44 2.19 19.20 1.27
C GLY A 44 3.63 18.94 1.61
N SER A 45 4.02 17.74 2.01
CA SER A 45 5.42 17.39 2.24
C SER A 45 5.80 16.18 1.41
N GLY A 46 7.10 15.95 1.26
CA GLY A 46 7.59 14.77 0.54
C GLY A 46 7.22 13.48 1.29
N THR A 47 7.24 12.38 0.57
CA THR A 47 6.91 11.07 1.15
C THR A 47 8.16 10.44 1.76
N ASP A 48 8.00 9.89 2.95
CA ASP A 48 9.06 9.12 3.61
C ASP A 48 8.56 7.69 3.82
N TYR A 49 8.88 6.83 2.86
CA TYR A 49 8.47 5.41 2.92
C TYR A 49 9.13 4.68 4.08
N GLY A 50 10.38 5.00 4.37
CA GLY A 50 11.07 4.36 5.48
C GLY A 50 10.38 4.63 6.81
N GLN A 51 10.03 5.88 7.06
CA GLN A 51 9.32 6.23 8.29
C GLN A 51 7.94 5.58 8.34
N THR A 52 7.25 5.55 7.21
CA THR A 52 5.95 4.89 7.11
C THR A 52 6.06 3.41 7.43
N LEU A 53 7.09 2.74 6.91
CA LEU A 53 7.31 1.32 7.21
C LEU A 53 7.62 1.10 8.69
N LEU A 54 8.40 1.98 9.32
CA LEU A 54 8.64 1.89 10.75
C LEU A 54 7.34 2.08 11.55
N ASP A 55 6.47 2.97 11.11
CA ASP A 55 5.16 3.16 11.74
C ASP A 55 4.30 1.88 11.61
N ILE A 56 4.33 1.24 10.45
CA ILE A 56 3.61 -0.02 10.23
C ILE A 56 4.13 -1.09 11.20
N GLU A 57 5.45 -1.20 11.33
CA GLU A 57 6.04 -2.14 12.26
C GLU A 57 5.59 -1.89 13.69
N ALA A 58 5.62 -0.63 14.12
CA ALA A 58 5.29 -0.27 15.50
C ALA A 58 3.80 -0.41 15.81
N GLN A 59 2.92 -0.12 14.84
CA GLN A 59 1.49 0.02 15.08
C GLN A 59 0.67 -1.15 14.60
N LEU A 60 1.10 -1.85 13.55
CA LEU A 60 0.26 -2.81 12.85
C LEU A 60 0.82 -4.21 12.78
N LEU A 61 2.12 -4.41 13.01
CA LEU A 61 2.75 -5.70 12.73
C LEU A 61 2.10 -6.84 13.51
N GLU A 62 1.71 -6.59 14.75
CA GLU A 62 1.07 -7.61 15.58
C GLU A 62 -0.30 -8.04 15.04
N ASP A 63 -0.98 -7.14 14.31
CA ASP A 63 -2.29 -7.43 13.73
C ASP A 63 -2.19 -8.12 12.36
N ILE A 64 -0.98 -8.24 11.83
CA ILE A 64 -0.75 -8.84 10.52
C ILE A 64 -0.41 -10.31 10.70
N ASP A 65 -1.21 -11.18 10.10
CA ASP A 65 -1.04 -12.63 10.21
C ASP A 65 -1.33 -13.32 8.86
N ARG A 66 -1.44 -14.64 8.86
CA ARG A 66 -1.63 -15.44 7.65
C ARG A 66 -2.97 -15.24 6.95
N ARG A 67 -3.87 -14.46 7.53
CA ARG A 67 -5.14 -14.08 6.91
C ARG A 67 -5.10 -12.68 6.34
N THR A 68 -4.00 -11.95 6.51
CA THR A 68 -3.89 -10.55 6.14
C THR A 68 -3.29 -10.41 4.76
N THR A 69 -3.94 -9.63 3.89
CA THR A 69 -3.36 -9.12 2.67
C THR A 69 -2.98 -7.67 2.90
N VAL A 70 -1.72 -7.34 2.66
CA VAL A 70 -1.21 -5.97 2.74
C VAL A 70 -1.14 -5.42 1.33
N LEU A 71 -1.85 -4.33 1.09
CA LEU A 71 -1.86 -3.67 -0.22
C LEU A 71 -1.24 -2.29 -0.07
N ILE A 72 -0.19 -2.02 -0.84
CA ILE A 72 0.51 -0.74 -0.83
C ILE A 72 0.37 -0.08 -2.19
N LEU A 73 -0.03 1.19 -2.19
CA LEU A 73 -0.18 2.00 -3.39
C LEU A 73 0.80 3.16 -3.30
N GLY A 74 1.77 3.22 -4.18
CA GLY A 74 2.74 4.31 -4.15
C GLY A 74 3.90 4.11 -5.10
N ASP A 75 4.65 5.19 -5.33
CA ASP A 75 5.77 5.19 -6.29
C ASP A 75 7.10 4.75 -5.66
N ALA A 76 7.15 4.56 -4.36
CA ALA A 76 8.34 4.17 -3.61
C ALA A 76 9.49 5.18 -3.71
N ARG A 77 9.20 6.44 -4.03
CA ARG A 77 10.21 7.49 -4.06
C ARG A 77 10.38 8.07 -2.68
N ASN A 78 11.56 7.88 -2.13
CA ASN A 78 11.79 8.07 -0.69
C ASN A 78 12.48 9.39 -0.34
N ASN A 79 12.67 10.27 -1.28
CA ASN A 79 13.35 11.55 -1.07
C ASN A 79 14.73 11.38 -0.42
N ARG A 80 14.81 11.51 0.90
CA ARG A 80 16.08 11.47 1.63
C ARG A 80 16.13 10.39 2.70
N GLY A 81 15.04 9.69 2.94
CA GLY A 81 14.97 8.72 4.02
C GLY A 81 15.66 7.43 3.68
N GLN A 82 15.93 6.65 4.71
CA GLN A 82 16.39 5.28 4.52
C GLN A 82 15.22 4.41 4.11
N ALA A 83 15.48 3.40 3.30
CA ALA A 83 14.43 2.56 2.73
C ALA A 83 13.71 1.70 3.77
N GLN A 84 14.41 1.26 4.81
CA GLN A 84 13.87 0.37 5.85
C GLN A 84 13.29 -0.92 5.26
N ALA A 85 13.99 -1.49 4.28
CA ALA A 85 13.49 -2.67 3.56
C ALA A 85 13.32 -3.90 4.47
N GLN A 86 13.98 -3.92 5.62
CA GLN A 86 13.81 -5.02 6.58
C GLN A 86 12.36 -5.09 7.09
N VAL A 87 11.65 -3.96 7.13
CA VAL A 87 10.23 -4.00 7.52
C VAL A 87 9.40 -4.71 6.45
N MET A 88 9.69 -4.46 5.18
CA MET A 88 9.04 -5.21 4.09
C MET A 88 9.27 -6.71 4.22
N GLN A 89 10.47 -7.10 4.63
CA GLN A 89 10.76 -8.51 4.85
C GLN A 89 9.88 -9.09 5.96
N LEU A 90 9.68 -8.36 7.05
CA LEU A 90 8.79 -8.79 8.12
C LEU A 90 7.35 -8.93 7.63
N LEU A 91 6.86 -7.99 6.85
CA LEU A 91 5.52 -8.07 6.26
C LEU A 91 5.39 -9.29 5.36
N TYR A 92 6.39 -9.52 4.52
CA TYR A 92 6.41 -10.66 3.61
C TYR A 92 6.33 -11.99 4.37
N GLN A 93 7.01 -12.08 5.51
CA GLN A 93 7.05 -13.30 6.31
C GLN A 93 5.75 -13.54 7.08
N ARG A 94 5.06 -12.47 7.50
CA ARG A 94 3.88 -12.59 8.37
C ARG A 94 2.57 -12.63 7.59
N ALA A 95 2.44 -11.80 6.56
CA ALA A 95 1.21 -11.66 5.82
C ALA A 95 0.97 -12.84 4.89
N ARG A 96 -0.28 -13.07 4.55
CA ARG A 96 -0.63 -14.02 3.50
C ARG A 96 -0.12 -13.54 2.15
N ARG A 97 -0.32 -12.26 1.86
CA ARG A 97 0.16 -11.62 0.63
C ARG A 97 0.59 -10.19 0.92
N VAL A 98 1.65 -9.78 0.25
CA VAL A 98 2.05 -8.37 0.17
C VAL A 98 1.98 -7.99 -1.30
N ILE A 99 1.14 -7.02 -1.62
CA ILE A 99 0.89 -6.56 -2.99
C ILE A 99 1.27 -5.08 -3.06
N TRP A 100 2.14 -4.74 -4.01
CA TRP A 100 2.52 -3.35 -4.24
C TRP A 100 2.07 -2.95 -5.65
N LEU A 101 1.28 -1.89 -5.74
CA LEU A 101 0.86 -1.30 -7.01
C LEU A 101 1.51 0.07 -7.15
N ASN A 102 2.35 0.22 -8.16
CA ASN A 102 3.19 1.38 -8.36
C ASN A 102 2.73 2.11 -9.62
N PRO A 103 2.47 3.44 -9.56
CA PRO A 103 2.00 4.18 -10.72
C PRO A 103 3.07 4.39 -11.79
N GLU A 104 4.33 4.19 -11.46
CA GLU A 104 5.41 4.38 -12.44
C GLU A 104 5.67 3.11 -13.24
N PRO A 105 6.08 3.25 -14.51
CA PRO A 105 6.49 2.09 -15.31
C PRO A 105 7.61 1.30 -14.64
N VAL A 106 7.60 -0.01 -14.81
CA VAL A 106 8.62 -0.90 -14.25
C VAL A 106 10.03 -0.44 -14.62
N SER A 107 10.20 0.10 -15.82
CA SER A 107 11.50 0.59 -16.28
C SER A 107 12.07 1.72 -15.42
N PHE A 108 11.22 2.42 -14.66
CA PHE A 108 11.65 3.51 -13.79
C PHE A 108 11.95 3.06 -12.35
N TRP A 109 11.59 1.83 -12.01
CA TRP A 109 11.79 1.32 -10.65
C TRP A 109 13.28 1.24 -10.35
N GLY A 110 13.67 1.83 -9.23
CA GLY A 110 15.07 1.87 -8.82
C GLY A 110 15.89 2.99 -9.43
N LEU A 111 15.28 3.85 -10.26
CA LEU A 111 15.96 5.02 -10.79
C LEU A 111 15.76 6.21 -9.85
N GLY A 112 16.79 7.05 -9.74
CA GLY A 112 16.75 8.20 -8.84
C GLY A 112 16.53 7.77 -7.41
N ASP A 113 15.55 8.37 -6.75
CA ASP A 113 15.21 8.06 -5.36
C ASP A 113 14.16 6.96 -5.20
N SER A 114 13.83 6.23 -6.27
CA SER A 114 12.91 5.11 -6.18
C SER A 114 13.56 3.94 -5.44
N GLU A 115 12.90 3.46 -4.40
CA GLU A 115 13.34 2.30 -3.64
C GLU A 115 12.62 1.02 -4.05
N MET A 116 11.92 1.06 -5.17
CA MET A 116 11.09 -0.07 -5.57
C MET A 116 11.88 -1.36 -5.77
N LYS A 117 13.11 -1.27 -6.26
CA LYS A 117 13.96 -2.46 -6.41
C LYS A 117 14.33 -3.10 -5.08
N ARG A 118 14.34 -2.33 -4.01
CA ARG A 118 14.60 -2.85 -2.67
C ARG A 118 13.35 -3.44 -2.05
N TYR A 119 12.17 -2.93 -2.40
CA TYR A 119 10.91 -3.40 -1.84
C TYR A 119 10.32 -4.59 -2.60
N ALA A 120 10.48 -4.61 -3.92
CA ALA A 120 9.85 -5.62 -4.77
C ALA A 120 10.19 -7.07 -4.37
N PRO A 121 11.42 -7.39 -3.95
CA PRO A 121 11.72 -8.78 -3.53
C PRO A 121 10.89 -9.26 -2.35
N TYR A 122 10.35 -8.33 -1.56
CA TYR A 122 9.52 -8.66 -0.39
C TYR A 122 8.04 -8.45 -0.66
N CYS A 123 7.65 -8.47 -1.93
CA CYS A 123 6.26 -8.46 -2.34
C CYS A 123 5.94 -9.77 -3.04
N HIS A 124 4.79 -10.34 -2.74
CA HIS A 124 4.29 -11.49 -3.48
C HIS A 124 3.89 -11.09 -4.89
N ILE A 125 3.37 -9.86 -5.02
CA ILE A 125 3.00 -9.27 -6.29
C ILE A 125 3.44 -7.81 -6.28
N ALA A 126 4.14 -7.39 -7.34
CA ALA A 126 4.50 -5.98 -7.55
C ALA A 126 4.20 -5.65 -9.01
N ARG A 127 3.30 -4.69 -9.24
CA ARG A 127 2.83 -4.36 -10.60
C ARG A 127 2.71 -2.86 -10.81
N GLU A 128 2.84 -2.46 -12.06
CA GLU A 128 2.52 -1.11 -12.50
C GLU A 128 0.99 -0.91 -12.48
N CYS A 129 0.53 0.25 -11.98
CA CYS A 129 -0.88 0.57 -11.94
C CYS A 129 -1.02 2.10 -11.89
N ASN A 130 -1.40 2.72 -13.02
CA ASN A 130 -1.28 4.17 -13.18
C ASN A 130 -2.60 4.91 -13.42
N SER A 131 -3.75 4.25 -13.23
CA SER A 131 -5.04 4.92 -13.33
C SER A 131 -6.03 4.29 -12.37
N LEU A 132 -7.09 5.03 -12.02
CA LEU A 132 -8.12 4.53 -11.12
C LEU A 132 -8.84 3.32 -11.72
N ALA A 133 -9.16 3.37 -13.00
CA ALA A 133 -9.81 2.25 -13.69
C ALA A 133 -8.92 1.00 -13.71
N HIS A 134 -7.62 1.19 -13.98
CA HIS A 134 -6.65 0.11 -13.93
C HIS A 134 -6.53 -0.47 -12.52
N LEU A 135 -6.54 0.41 -11.51
CA LEU A 135 -6.49 -0.01 -10.11
C LEU A 135 -7.68 -0.88 -9.76
N GLU A 136 -8.90 -0.46 -10.09
CA GLU A 136 -10.10 -1.25 -9.80
C GLU A 136 -10.05 -2.62 -10.46
N SER A 137 -9.68 -2.66 -11.74
CA SER A 137 -9.58 -3.89 -12.50
C SER A 137 -8.53 -4.84 -11.90
N THR A 138 -7.38 -4.30 -11.55
CA THR A 138 -6.28 -5.08 -10.96
C THR A 138 -6.67 -5.64 -9.60
N LEU A 139 -7.29 -4.82 -8.75
CA LEU A 139 -7.72 -5.25 -7.42
C LEU A 139 -8.78 -6.33 -7.50
N ASP A 140 -9.76 -6.19 -8.38
CA ASP A 140 -10.79 -7.21 -8.56
C ASP A 140 -10.18 -8.55 -8.94
N ALA A 141 -9.24 -8.54 -9.87
CA ALA A 141 -8.56 -9.78 -10.31
C ALA A 141 -7.75 -10.41 -9.17
N LEU A 142 -6.98 -9.59 -8.44
CA LEU A 142 -6.13 -10.10 -7.37
C LEU A 142 -6.95 -10.61 -6.18
N LEU A 143 -8.03 -9.92 -5.81
CA LEU A 143 -8.85 -10.33 -4.69
C LEU A 143 -9.67 -11.57 -5.00
N ARG A 144 -10.14 -11.73 -6.23
CA ARG A 144 -10.80 -12.97 -6.64
C ARG A 144 -9.86 -14.15 -6.56
N THR A 145 -8.63 -14.00 -7.04
CA THR A 145 -7.62 -15.04 -6.96
C THR A 145 -7.33 -15.40 -5.51
N HIS A 146 -7.24 -14.38 -4.65
CA HIS A 146 -7.04 -14.57 -3.22
C HIS A 146 -8.20 -15.36 -2.60
N SER A 147 -9.44 -14.97 -2.91
CA SER A 147 -10.63 -15.64 -2.40
C SER A 147 -10.71 -17.09 -2.88
N ALA A 148 -10.38 -17.34 -4.16
CA ALA A 148 -10.42 -18.68 -4.73
C ALA A 148 -9.37 -19.60 -4.13
N SER A 149 -8.24 -19.06 -3.66
CA SER A 149 -7.18 -19.85 -3.07
C SER A 149 -7.36 -20.06 -1.57
N ALA A 150 -8.36 -19.44 -1.01
CA ALA A 150 -8.68 -19.63 0.40
C ALA A 150 -9.45 -20.92 0.61
#